data_645b6c3ecc27ef1a964473386b541196
#
_entry.id   645b6c3ecc27ef1a964473386b541196
#
_cell.length_a   1.000
_cell.length_b   1.000
_cell.length_c   1.000
_cell.angle_alpha   90.00
_cell.angle_beta   90.00
_cell.angle_gamma   90.00
#
_symmetry.space_group_name_H-M   'P 1'
#
loop_
_entity.id
_entity.type
_entity.pdbx_description
1 polymer ?
#
loop_
_entity_poly.entity_id
_entity_poly.type
_entity_poly.pdbx_seq_one_letter_code
_entity_poly.pdbx_strand_id
1 'polypeptide(L)'
;MTEQYRVVAVNGSPHEGFGNTSQMLAMLGENLAREGLELEEISLSQYQIGFCTGCATCLETGSCWVRDDYNSVVRTVLEADAVILASPVYFFNVTAQMKTFLDRSLGYGHRPRGDWKPGLALSVSAGYGETWVADYLGRVLRTFGAFPVGKFTAIAVGPGEFLGREAVAARAADLARDLAIAVKEGRRYPATDQDLGFWQFMSNLIKENRDFMTADYEHWQELGLFKSFEVYVGQSRSTAAMGSIPPTERREPRPAAAEELFPGGDQAKAQPGEPATTRELLEMMPRYLNPAAAQGLTATYQFEVSGRETFTAHLVIADGQATFHEGPADKPNIIIKTPAEVWLAIARKELDGTSAFLSGQFRIQGDLGLLVKLKTLFTD
;
A
#
# COMPACT_ATOMS: atom_id res chain seq x y z
N MET A 1 2.06 38.38 11.53
CA MET A 1 2.67 37.49 10.51
C MET A 1 1.88 36.19 10.59
N THR A 2 1.24 35.78 9.52
CA THR A 2 0.55 34.48 9.46
C THR A 2 1.63 33.41 9.52
N GLU A 3 1.54 32.50 10.46
CA GLU A 3 2.42 31.33 10.58
C GLU A 3 2.33 30.53 9.28
N GLN A 4 3.44 30.37 8.58
CA GLN A 4 3.49 29.67 7.30
C GLN A 4 3.96 28.25 7.57
N TYR A 5 3.07 27.28 7.41
CA TYR A 5 3.36 25.86 7.61
C TYR A 5 4.02 25.27 6.37
N ARG A 6 5.08 24.49 6.58
CA ARG A 6 5.89 23.88 5.53
C ARG A 6 5.63 22.39 5.41
N VAL A 7 5.19 21.97 4.23
CA VAL A 7 5.02 20.56 3.87
C VAL A 7 6.17 20.16 2.94
N VAL A 8 6.91 19.11 3.26
CA VAL A 8 8.00 18.61 2.43
C VAL A 8 7.60 17.30 1.78
N ALA A 9 7.65 17.25 0.44
CA ALA A 9 7.44 16.03 -0.33
C ALA A 9 8.76 15.47 -0.84
N VAL A 10 9.09 14.25 -0.45
CA VAL A 10 10.21 13.49 -1.03
C VAL A 10 9.69 12.73 -2.23
N ASN A 11 10.10 13.14 -3.43
CA ASN A 11 9.69 12.52 -4.69
C ASN A 11 10.77 11.57 -5.21
N GLY A 12 10.46 10.29 -5.26
CA GLY A 12 11.33 9.24 -5.80
C GLY A 12 11.22 9.04 -7.32
N SER A 13 10.47 9.88 -8.05
CA SER A 13 10.39 9.79 -9.51
C SER A 13 11.74 10.17 -10.15
N PRO A 14 12.22 9.43 -11.16
CA PRO A 14 13.37 9.87 -11.95
C PRO A 14 13.05 11.01 -12.92
N HIS A 15 11.77 11.36 -13.09
CA HIS A 15 11.30 12.40 -14.02
C HIS A 15 11.08 13.72 -13.27
N GLU A 16 12.06 14.59 -13.34
CA GLU A 16 12.04 15.91 -12.70
C GLU A 16 10.88 16.78 -13.21
N GLY A 17 10.03 17.25 -12.30
CA GLY A 17 9.02 18.29 -12.55
C GLY A 17 7.90 17.97 -13.56
N PHE A 18 8.16 17.05 -14.51
CA PHE A 18 7.18 16.72 -15.58
C PHE A 18 6.61 15.29 -15.48
N GLY A 19 7.13 14.45 -14.57
CA GLY A 19 6.59 13.11 -14.34
C GLY A 19 5.22 13.13 -13.67
N ASN A 20 4.45 12.05 -13.84
CA ASN A 20 3.10 11.94 -13.27
C ASN A 20 3.08 12.11 -11.75
N THR A 21 4.13 11.72 -11.04
CA THR A 21 4.27 11.92 -9.59
C THR A 21 4.33 13.42 -9.25
N SER A 22 5.17 14.20 -9.96
CA SER A 22 5.25 15.65 -9.77
C SER A 22 3.96 16.37 -10.17
N GLN A 23 3.24 15.89 -11.20
CA GLN A 23 1.92 16.42 -11.57
C GLN A 23 0.89 16.20 -10.45
N MET A 24 0.89 15.04 -9.79
CA MET A 24 0.04 14.79 -8.63
C MET A 24 0.45 15.65 -7.43
N LEU A 25 1.77 15.84 -7.20
CA LEU A 25 2.26 16.75 -6.16
C LEU A 25 1.87 18.19 -6.44
N ALA A 26 1.96 18.65 -7.69
CA ALA A 26 1.51 19.98 -8.08
C ALA A 26 0.01 20.20 -7.82
N MET A 27 -0.84 19.23 -8.23
CA MET A 27 -2.28 19.25 -7.95
C MET A 27 -2.58 19.31 -6.44
N LEU A 28 -1.84 18.57 -5.63
CA LEU A 28 -1.96 18.60 -4.17
C LEU A 28 -1.47 19.95 -3.62
N GLY A 29 -0.34 20.45 -4.11
CA GLY A 29 0.28 21.72 -3.70
C GLY A 29 -0.61 22.94 -3.94
N GLU A 30 -1.32 22.99 -5.08
CA GLU A 30 -2.31 24.03 -5.34
C GLU A 30 -3.44 24.03 -4.27
N ASN A 31 -3.87 22.88 -3.85
CA ASN A 31 -4.91 22.76 -2.81
C ASN A 31 -4.33 23.06 -1.42
N LEU A 32 -3.11 22.64 -1.11
CA LEU A 32 -2.43 22.99 0.14
C LEU A 32 -2.22 24.50 0.27
N ALA A 33 -1.84 25.17 -0.81
CA ALA A 33 -1.69 26.63 -0.82
C ALA A 33 -3.01 27.36 -0.48
N ARG A 34 -4.15 26.88 -0.98
CA ARG A 34 -5.48 27.40 -0.61
C ARG A 34 -5.79 27.19 0.88
N GLU A 35 -5.25 26.15 1.46
CA GLU A 35 -5.33 25.88 2.89
C GLU A 35 -4.21 26.56 3.71
N GLY A 36 -3.37 27.39 3.09
CA GLY A 36 -2.30 28.16 3.78
C GLY A 36 -1.09 27.31 4.20
N LEU A 37 -0.82 26.22 3.48
CA LEU A 37 0.39 25.41 3.62
C LEU A 37 1.24 25.53 2.36
N GLU A 38 2.57 25.62 2.54
CA GLU A 38 3.52 25.63 1.43
C GLU A 38 4.07 24.25 1.19
N LEU A 39 4.02 23.76 -0.06
CA LEU A 39 4.60 22.49 -0.47
C LEU A 39 5.97 22.71 -1.11
N GLU A 40 7.01 22.13 -0.50
CA GLU A 40 8.35 22.02 -1.08
C GLU A 40 8.56 20.59 -1.60
N GLU A 41 8.88 20.44 -2.88
CA GLU A 41 9.22 19.16 -3.49
C GLU A 41 10.74 18.95 -3.51
N ILE A 42 11.19 17.85 -2.90
CA ILE A 42 12.55 17.33 -3.01
C ILE A 42 12.54 16.19 -4.01
N SER A 43 12.98 16.43 -5.24
CA SER A 43 13.13 15.39 -6.25
C SER A 43 14.45 14.64 -6.04
N LEU A 44 14.38 13.37 -5.64
CA LEU A 44 15.58 12.56 -5.34
C LEU A 44 16.49 12.36 -6.56
N SER A 45 16.00 12.57 -7.77
CA SER A 45 16.80 12.53 -8.99
C SER A 45 17.85 13.65 -9.07
N GLN A 46 17.67 14.73 -8.32
CA GLN A 46 18.59 15.90 -8.28
C GLN A 46 19.69 15.76 -7.22
N TYR A 47 19.65 14.68 -6.40
CA TYR A 47 20.57 14.48 -5.30
C TYR A 47 21.42 13.23 -5.50
N GLN A 48 22.68 13.32 -5.10
CA GLN A 48 23.58 12.18 -5.09
C GLN A 48 23.49 11.45 -3.75
N ILE A 49 22.71 10.40 -3.70
CA ILE A 49 22.55 9.56 -2.51
C ILE A 49 23.03 8.15 -2.83
N GLY A 50 24.14 7.76 -2.21
CA GLY A 50 24.73 6.43 -2.35
C GLY A 50 23.92 5.35 -1.61
N PHE A 51 24.08 4.10 -2.02
CA PHE A 51 23.40 2.96 -1.39
C PHE A 51 23.80 2.77 0.07
N CYS A 52 22.86 2.28 0.87
CA CYS A 52 23.17 1.83 2.23
C CYS A 52 24.08 0.59 2.16
N THR A 53 25.17 0.62 2.93
CA THR A 53 26.11 -0.50 3.02
C THR A 53 25.80 -1.48 4.16
N GLY A 54 24.73 -1.23 4.93
CA GLY A 54 24.35 -2.07 6.07
C GLY A 54 25.34 -2.02 7.25
N CYS A 55 26.20 -1.02 7.33
CA CYS A 55 27.26 -0.93 8.35
C CYS A 55 26.76 -0.68 9.78
N ALA A 56 25.48 -0.35 9.96
CA ALA A 56 24.81 -0.08 11.23
C ALA A 56 25.38 1.08 12.08
N THR A 57 26.40 1.83 11.61
CA THR A 57 27.01 2.97 12.32
C THR A 57 25.97 3.99 12.78
N CYS A 58 24.90 4.19 12.03
CA CYS A 58 23.81 5.12 12.39
C CYS A 58 23.05 4.70 13.66
N LEU A 59 23.10 3.44 14.07
CA LEU A 59 22.47 2.95 15.32
C LEU A 59 23.33 3.31 16.54
N GLU A 60 24.64 3.39 16.34
CA GLU A 60 25.62 3.76 17.36
C GLU A 60 25.79 5.27 17.47
N THR A 61 25.95 5.97 16.34
CA THR A 61 26.35 7.40 16.30
C THR A 61 25.19 8.36 16.08
N GLY A 62 24.01 7.86 15.76
CA GLY A 62 22.83 8.69 15.50
C GLY A 62 22.70 9.23 14.08
N SER A 63 23.73 9.11 13.23
CA SER A 63 23.72 9.66 11.87
C SER A 63 24.46 8.77 10.87
N CYS A 64 24.13 8.91 9.58
CA CYS A 64 24.87 8.23 8.54
C CYS A 64 26.23 8.93 8.29
N TRP A 65 27.31 8.15 8.29
CA TRP A 65 28.67 8.65 8.12
C TRP A 65 29.02 8.94 6.64
N VAL A 66 28.26 8.41 5.69
CA VAL A 66 28.52 8.61 4.26
C VAL A 66 28.30 10.07 3.89
N ARG A 67 29.32 10.66 3.26
CA ARG A 67 29.34 12.08 2.87
C ARG A 67 28.76 12.24 1.48
N ASP A 68 27.46 12.42 1.43
CA ASP A 68 26.66 12.71 0.23
C ASP A 68 25.45 13.58 0.61
N ASP A 69 24.52 13.77 -0.31
CA ASP A 69 23.37 14.67 -0.11
C ASP A 69 22.31 14.11 0.87
N TYR A 70 22.42 12.85 1.30
CA TYR A 70 21.41 12.21 2.15
C TYR A 70 21.13 13.01 3.43
N ASN A 71 22.20 13.41 4.16
CA ASN A 71 22.03 14.09 5.44
C ASN A 71 21.40 15.48 5.30
N SER A 72 21.59 16.17 4.18
CA SER A 72 20.92 17.45 3.89
C SER A 72 19.45 17.25 3.60
N VAL A 73 19.11 16.27 2.75
CA VAL A 73 17.71 15.92 2.41
C VAL A 73 16.93 15.51 3.66
N VAL A 74 17.46 14.59 4.46
CA VAL A 74 16.75 14.14 5.65
C VAL A 74 16.55 15.23 6.69
N ARG A 75 17.50 16.15 6.83
CA ARG A 75 17.34 17.31 7.72
C ARG A 75 16.15 18.17 7.30
N THR A 76 16.03 18.48 6.01
CA THR A 76 14.87 19.21 5.46
C THR A 76 13.56 18.52 5.76
N VAL A 77 13.52 17.20 5.62
CA VAL A 77 12.32 16.38 5.95
C VAL A 77 12.00 16.45 7.45
N LEU A 78 13.02 16.38 8.31
CA LEU A 78 12.83 16.41 9.76
C LEU A 78 12.36 17.78 10.28
N GLU A 79 12.69 18.86 9.60
CA GLU A 79 12.29 20.22 9.96
C GLU A 79 10.88 20.61 9.47
N ALA A 80 10.29 19.86 8.56
CA ALA A 80 8.96 20.12 8.02
C ALA A 80 7.85 19.95 9.06
N ASP A 81 6.71 20.65 8.88
CA ASP A 81 5.49 20.48 9.68
C ASP A 81 4.69 19.25 9.27
N ALA A 82 4.80 18.85 8.00
CA ALA A 82 4.23 17.62 7.46
C ALA A 82 5.12 17.02 6.38
N VAL A 83 5.04 15.70 6.19
CA VAL A 83 5.90 14.95 5.25
C VAL A 83 5.07 14.16 4.25
N ILE A 84 5.41 14.27 2.98
CA ILE A 84 4.85 13.46 1.90
C ILE A 84 5.94 12.54 1.36
N LEU A 85 5.69 11.23 1.34
CA LEU A 85 6.53 10.29 0.60
C LEU A 85 5.82 9.96 -0.71
N ALA A 86 6.47 10.24 -1.85
CA ALA A 86 5.89 10.09 -3.18
C ALA A 86 6.78 9.23 -4.08
N SER A 87 6.21 8.20 -4.69
CA SER A 87 6.93 7.35 -5.64
C SER A 87 6.00 6.81 -6.72
N PRO A 88 6.42 6.81 -8.00
CA PRO A 88 5.74 6.01 -8.99
C PRO A 88 5.97 4.52 -8.70
N VAL A 89 5.10 3.68 -9.26
CA VAL A 89 5.27 2.21 -9.19
C VAL A 89 6.32 1.77 -10.20
N TYR A 90 7.43 1.25 -9.72
CA TYR A 90 8.44 0.60 -10.54
C TYR A 90 8.59 -0.85 -10.12
N PHE A 91 8.26 -1.76 -11.03
CA PHE A 91 8.28 -3.20 -10.77
C PHE A 91 7.59 -3.58 -9.44
N PHE A 92 6.34 -3.10 -9.28
CA PHE A 92 5.46 -3.33 -8.11
C PHE A 92 5.95 -2.75 -6.77
N ASN A 93 6.94 -1.86 -6.79
CA ASN A 93 7.48 -1.23 -5.59
C ASN A 93 7.81 0.25 -5.84
N VAL A 94 8.42 0.90 -4.84
CA VAL A 94 9.01 2.22 -5.01
C VAL A 94 10.18 2.18 -5.99
N THR A 95 10.56 3.33 -6.52
CA THR A 95 11.75 3.45 -7.37
C THR A 95 13.04 3.15 -6.59
N ALA A 96 14.14 2.88 -7.31
CA ALA A 96 15.45 2.68 -6.72
C ALA A 96 15.91 3.92 -5.92
N GLN A 97 15.65 5.14 -6.42
CA GLN A 97 15.99 6.39 -5.72
C GLN A 97 15.26 6.48 -4.37
N MET A 98 13.94 6.25 -4.36
CA MET A 98 13.17 6.22 -3.11
C MET A 98 13.70 5.13 -2.19
N LYS A 99 13.93 3.91 -2.70
CA LYS A 99 14.43 2.81 -1.87
C LYS A 99 15.79 3.12 -1.27
N THR A 100 16.70 3.71 -2.04
CA THR A 100 18.02 4.16 -1.54
C THR A 100 17.88 5.16 -0.39
N PHE A 101 17.02 6.16 -0.54
CA PHE A 101 16.73 7.13 0.53
C PHE A 101 16.18 6.43 1.78
N LEU A 102 15.22 5.52 1.62
CA LEU A 102 14.62 4.79 2.74
C LEU A 102 15.61 3.84 3.44
N ASP A 103 16.46 3.12 2.70
CA ASP A 103 17.48 2.24 3.27
C ASP A 103 18.52 3.01 4.08
N ARG A 104 18.87 4.22 3.62
CA ARG A 104 19.76 5.13 4.34
C ARG A 104 19.12 5.69 5.60
N SER A 105 17.79 5.66 5.69
CA SER A 105 17.00 6.19 6.80
C SER A 105 16.79 5.20 7.95
N LEU A 106 17.52 4.07 7.98
CA LEU A 106 17.42 3.05 9.05
C LEU A 106 17.44 3.66 10.44
N GLY A 107 18.44 4.52 10.73
CA GLY A 107 18.56 5.15 12.05
C GLY A 107 17.38 6.01 12.45
N TYR A 108 16.70 6.65 11.50
CA TYR A 108 15.48 7.42 11.77
C TYR A 108 14.25 6.55 11.97
N GLY A 109 14.21 5.38 11.33
CA GLY A 109 13.19 4.37 11.61
C GLY A 109 13.31 3.81 13.03
N HIS A 110 14.51 3.75 13.59
CA HIS A 110 14.75 3.34 14.98
C HIS A 110 14.49 4.47 15.99
N ARG A 111 14.63 5.72 15.57
CA ARG A 111 14.47 6.92 16.42
C ARG A 111 13.31 7.78 15.92
N PRO A 112 12.06 7.30 16.06
CA PRO A 112 10.90 8.08 15.64
C PRO A 112 10.85 9.40 16.41
N ARG A 113 10.42 10.44 15.74
CA ARG A 113 10.21 11.74 16.41
C ARG A 113 9.02 11.62 17.36
N GLY A 114 9.19 12.12 18.56
CA GLY A 114 8.13 12.08 19.57
C GLY A 114 6.95 13.03 19.30
N ASP A 115 7.04 13.88 18.25
CA ASP A 115 6.01 14.86 17.90
C ASP A 115 4.96 14.32 16.93
N TRP A 116 5.21 13.18 16.27
CA TRP A 116 4.27 12.51 15.38
C TRP A 116 3.62 13.46 14.37
N LYS A 117 4.40 13.96 13.45
CA LYS A 117 3.95 14.87 12.40
C LYS A 117 2.93 14.23 11.47
N PRO A 118 2.01 15.02 10.88
CA PRO A 118 1.15 14.52 9.82
C PRO A 118 1.97 14.08 8.60
N GLY A 119 1.53 13.01 7.94
CA GLY A 119 2.16 12.52 6.73
C GLY A 119 1.15 12.15 5.65
N LEU A 120 1.62 12.00 4.41
CA LEU A 120 0.83 11.52 3.29
C LEU A 120 1.65 10.60 2.42
N ALA A 121 1.09 9.46 2.02
CA ALA A 121 1.69 8.56 1.05
C ALA A 121 1.09 8.83 -0.34
N LEU A 122 1.95 9.07 -1.35
CA LEU A 122 1.54 9.30 -2.71
C LEU A 122 2.15 8.26 -3.64
N SER A 123 1.33 7.66 -4.51
CA SER A 123 1.84 6.77 -5.55
C SER A 123 1.01 6.83 -6.83
N VAL A 124 1.69 6.67 -7.96
CA VAL A 124 1.08 6.62 -9.28
C VAL A 124 1.61 5.41 -10.05
N SER A 125 0.72 4.71 -10.75
CA SER A 125 1.08 3.60 -11.63
C SER A 125 0.68 3.90 -13.08
N ALA A 126 1.23 3.12 -14.02
CA ALA A 126 0.78 3.07 -15.41
C ALA A 126 -0.30 1.98 -15.61
N GLY A 127 -0.99 1.57 -14.53
CA GLY A 127 -2.05 0.58 -14.59
C GLY A 127 -2.27 -0.22 -13.32
N TYR A 128 -1.22 -0.42 -12.47
CA TYR A 128 -1.36 -1.29 -11.30
C TYR A 128 -0.27 -1.08 -10.23
N GLY A 129 -0.66 -1.29 -8.95
CA GLY A 129 0.27 -1.35 -7.81
C GLY A 129 0.43 -0.06 -7.01
N GLU A 130 -0.24 1.04 -7.40
CA GLU A 130 -0.16 2.33 -6.70
C GLU A 130 -0.64 2.25 -5.25
N THR A 131 -1.68 1.47 -4.99
CA THR A 131 -2.20 1.27 -3.64
C THR A 131 -1.18 0.58 -2.73
N TRP A 132 -0.49 -0.46 -3.23
CA TRP A 132 0.53 -1.18 -2.43
C TRP A 132 1.75 -0.33 -2.14
N VAL A 133 2.20 0.43 -3.13
CA VAL A 133 3.32 1.36 -2.93
C VAL A 133 2.93 2.45 -1.93
N ALA A 134 1.71 2.99 -2.02
CA ALA A 134 1.22 3.94 -1.03
C ALA A 134 1.09 3.31 0.37
N ASP A 135 0.66 2.04 0.49
CA ASP A 135 0.63 1.31 1.76
C ASP A 135 2.02 1.09 2.35
N TYR A 136 2.99 0.74 1.50
CA TYR A 136 4.39 0.64 1.92
C TYR A 136 4.92 1.98 2.43
N LEU A 137 4.72 3.07 1.69
CA LEU A 137 5.14 4.42 2.10
C LEU A 137 4.43 4.88 3.38
N GLY A 138 3.15 4.55 3.54
CA GLY A 138 2.40 4.82 4.76
C GLY A 138 2.97 4.11 6.00
N ARG A 139 3.41 2.86 5.86
CA ARG A 139 4.13 2.15 6.93
C ARG A 139 5.47 2.80 7.24
N VAL A 140 6.23 3.21 6.22
CA VAL A 140 7.50 3.92 6.41
C VAL A 140 7.30 5.23 7.17
N LEU A 141 6.29 6.02 6.82
CA LEU A 141 5.94 7.24 7.56
C LEU A 141 5.74 6.96 9.06
N ARG A 142 5.03 5.90 9.40
CA ARG A 142 4.81 5.50 10.80
C ARG A 142 6.10 5.14 11.53
N THR A 143 7.04 4.45 10.87
CA THR A 143 8.34 4.15 11.47
C THR A 143 9.18 5.42 11.72
N PHE A 144 8.98 6.48 10.95
CA PHE A 144 9.64 7.78 11.15
C PHE A 144 8.96 8.66 12.23
N GLY A 145 7.88 8.19 12.83
CA GLY A 145 7.09 8.97 13.78
C GLY A 145 6.22 10.01 13.09
N ALA A 146 5.75 9.71 11.88
CA ALA A 146 4.74 10.47 11.18
C ALA A 146 3.48 9.61 11.00
N PHE A 147 2.29 10.20 11.21
CA PHE A 147 1.05 9.46 10.96
C PHE A 147 0.46 9.86 9.61
N PRO A 148 0.14 8.87 8.74
CA PRO A 148 -0.47 9.17 7.46
C PRO A 148 -1.92 9.65 7.64
N VAL A 149 -2.25 10.83 7.13
CA VAL A 149 -3.64 11.32 7.07
C VAL A 149 -4.44 10.60 5.98
N GLY A 150 -3.74 9.99 5.02
CA GLY A 150 -4.36 9.24 3.94
C GLY A 150 -3.36 8.79 2.88
N LYS A 151 -3.92 8.25 1.80
CA LYS A 151 -3.19 7.85 0.59
C LYS A 151 -3.71 8.65 -0.61
N PHE A 152 -2.79 9.14 -1.45
CA PHE A 152 -3.11 9.77 -2.71
C PHE A 152 -2.57 8.91 -3.85
N THR A 153 -3.47 8.19 -4.51
CA THR A 153 -3.12 7.23 -5.56
C THR A 153 -3.84 7.56 -6.85
N ALA A 154 -3.19 7.29 -7.99
CA ALA A 154 -3.80 7.43 -9.30
C ALA A 154 -3.20 6.43 -10.29
N ILE A 155 -3.95 6.10 -11.34
CA ILE A 155 -3.48 5.40 -12.52
C ILE A 155 -3.29 6.45 -13.63
N ALA A 156 -2.06 6.58 -14.12
CA ALA A 156 -1.76 7.44 -15.26
C ALA A 156 -2.02 6.70 -16.58
N VAL A 157 -2.73 7.35 -17.48
CA VAL A 157 -3.01 6.84 -18.83
C VAL A 157 -2.17 7.57 -19.89
N GLY A 158 -1.48 8.64 -19.50
CA GLY A 158 -0.57 9.45 -20.29
C GLY A 158 0.18 10.46 -19.42
N PRO A 159 1.08 11.27 -19.98
CA PRO A 159 1.77 12.34 -19.25
C PRO A 159 0.77 13.40 -18.73
N GLY A 160 0.62 13.47 -17.41
CA GLY A 160 -0.34 14.38 -16.75
C GLY A 160 -1.81 13.98 -16.89
N GLU A 161 -2.09 12.81 -17.45
CA GLU A 161 -3.43 12.29 -17.63
C GLU A 161 -3.70 11.13 -16.66
N PHE A 162 -4.78 11.22 -15.90
CA PHE A 162 -5.14 10.26 -14.87
C PHE A 162 -6.52 9.65 -15.13
N LEU A 163 -6.64 8.37 -14.92
CA LEU A 163 -7.93 7.67 -14.97
C LEU A 163 -8.85 8.27 -13.89
N GLY A 164 -10.05 8.71 -14.29
CA GLY A 164 -10.97 9.37 -13.37
C GLY A 164 -10.45 10.72 -12.85
N ARG A 165 -9.89 11.57 -13.71
CA ARG A 165 -9.25 12.84 -13.37
C ARG A 165 -10.03 13.71 -12.37
N GLU A 166 -11.35 13.79 -12.50
CA GLU A 166 -12.20 14.56 -11.57
C GLU A 166 -12.15 13.98 -10.15
N ALA A 167 -12.20 12.65 -10.01
CA ALA A 167 -12.10 11.97 -8.72
C ALA A 167 -10.70 12.13 -8.11
N VAL A 168 -9.65 12.10 -8.94
CA VAL A 168 -8.27 12.36 -8.50
C VAL A 168 -8.14 13.81 -8.00
N ALA A 169 -8.69 14.80 -8.71
CA ALA A 169 -8.67 16.20 -8.30
C ALA A 169 -9.47 16.43 -7.00
N ALA A 170 -10.65 15.83 -6.87
CA ALA A 170 -11.45 15.90 -5.65
C ALA A 170 -10.69 15.28 -4.46
N ARG A 171 -10.05 14.13 -4.68
CA ARG A 171 -9.22 13.47 -3.65
C ARG A 171 -8.04 14.33 -3.21
N ALA A 172 -7.37 15.03 -4.14
CA ALA A 172 -6.30 15.98 -3.81
C ALA A 172 -6.79 17.09 -2.88
N ALA A 173 -7.97 17.66 -3.16
CA ALA A 173 -8.56 18.71 -2.34
C ALA A 173 -8.93 18.21 -0.93
N ASP A 174 -9.52 17.03 -0.82
CA ASP A 174 -9.88 16.43 0.47
C ASP A 174 -8.63 16.14 1.31
N LEU A 175 -7.59 15.56 0.70
CA LEU A 175 -6.34 15.26 1.40
C LEU A 175 -5.58 16.51 1.82
N ALA A 176 -5.59 17.57 1.01
CA ALA A 176 -5.00 18.85 1.38
C ALA A 176 -5.70 19.45 2.60
N ARG A 177 -7.03 19.40 2.64
CA ARG A 177 -7.82 19.85 3.80
C ARG A 177 -7.54 19.01 5.05
N ASP A 178 -7.53 17.68 4.92
CA ASP A 178 -7.23 16.76 6.03
C ASP A 178 -5.82 17.03 6.58
N LEU A 179 -4.83 17.23 5.70
CA LEU A 179 -3.45 17.53 6.10
C LEU A 179 -3.36 18.90 6.79
N ALA A 180 -4.05 19.91 6.26
CA ALA A 180 -4.09 21.24 6.88
C ALA A 180 -4.70 21.25 8.27
N ILE A 181 -5.79 20.53 8.48
CA ILE A 181 -6.41 20.35 9.80
C ILE A 181 -5.44 19.62 10.74
N ALA A 182 -4.76 18.58 10.25
CA ALA A 182 -3.81 17.83 11.06
C ALA A 182 -2.62 18.71 11.51
N VAL A 183 -2.10 19.56 10.62
CA VAL A 183 -0.99 20.48 10.93
C VAL A 183 -1.44 21.59 11.86
N LYS A 184 -2.53 22.31 11.53
CA LYS A 184 -2.95 23.51 12.24
C LYS A 184 -3.60 23.23 13.58
N GLU A 185 -4.39 22.18 13.66
CA GLU A 185 -5.17 21.84 14.86
C GLU A 185 -4.54 20.72 15.69
N GLY A 186 -3.42 20.15 15.22
CA GLY A 186 -2.77 19.04 15.90
C GLY A 186 -3.61 17.76 15.93
N ARG A 187 -4.50 17.56 14.93
CA ARG A 187 -5.34 16.37 14.84
C ARG A 187 -4.47 15.12 14.81
N ARG A 188 -4.79 14.16 15.68
CA ARG A 188 -4.14 12.86 15.75
C ARG A 188 -5.03 11.78 15.14
N TYR A 189 -4.39 10.80 14.51
CA TYR A 189 -5.07 9.62 13.98
C TYR A 189 -4.82 8.42 14.90
N PRO A 190 -5.76 7.47 14.98
CA PRO A 190 -5.60 6.33 15.86
C PRO A 190 -4.36 5.52 15.51
N ALA A 191 -3.63 5.08 16.52
CA ALA A 191 -2.61 4.07 16.37
C ALA A 191 -3.26 2.72 16.04
N THR A 192 -2.53 1.88 15.33
CA THR A 192 -2.98 0.55 14.90
C THR A 192 -2.30 -0.56 15.71
N ASP A 193 -2.83 -1.78 15.66
CA ASP A 193 -2.18 -2.95 16.24
C ASP A 193 -0.78 -3.18 15.65
N GLN A 194 -0.58 -2.78 14.39
CA GLN A 194 0.73 -2.85 13.75
C GLN A 194 1.74 -1.87 14.39
N ASP A 195 1.30 -0.68 14.77
CA ASP A 195 2.14 0.29 15.50
C ASP A 195 2.50 -0.24 16.89
N LEU A 196 1.55 -0.88 17.58
CA LEU A 196 1.78 -1.54 18.87
C LEU A 196 2.81 -2.66 18.75
N GLY A 197 2.64 -3.55 17.78
CA GLY A 197 3.60 -4.64 17.52
C GLY A 197 5.00 -4.13 17.18
N PHE A 198 5.09 -3.07 16.37
CA PHE A 198 6.36 -2.44 16.03
C PHE A 198 7.03 -1.80 17.25
N TRP A 199 6.28 -1.08 18.08
CA TRP A 199 6.79 -0.52 19.34
C TRP A 199 7.32 -1.60 20.28
N GLN A 200 6.59 -2.70 20.48
CA GLN A 200 7.02 -3.81 21.31
C GLN A 200 8.32 -4.42 20.79
N PHE A 201 8.39 -4.69 19.49
CA PHE A 201 9.58 -5.21 18.83
C PHE A 201 10.78 -4.26 19.03
N MET A 202 10.65 -2.98 18.71
CA MET A 202 11.72 -2.00 18.81
C MET A 202 12.15 -1.76 20.25
N SER A 203 11.20 -1.69 21.19
CA SER A 203 11.49 -1.52 22.62
C SER A 203 12.37 -2.65 23.15
N ASN A 204 12.08 -3.89 22.77
CA ASN A 204 12.87 -5.05 23.18
C ASN A 204 14.23 -5.07 22.48
N LEU A 205 14.24 -4.91 21.15
CA LEU A 205 15.46 -4.90 20.34
C LEU A 205 16.49 -3.90 20.88
N ILE A 206 16.06 -2.65 21.13
CA ILE A 206 16.96 -1.59 21.59
C ILE A 206 17.44 -1.84 23.02
N LYS A 207 16.58 -2.32 23.92
CA LYS A 207 16.97 -2.65 25.31
C LYS A 207 17.98 -3.78 25.36
N GLU A 208 17.78 -4.81 24.55
CA GLU A 208 18.67 -5.98 24.52
C GLU A 208 20.03 -5.67 23.88
N ASN A 209 20.06 -4.70 22.97
CA ASN A 209 21.28 -4.32 22.22
C ASN A 209 21.79 -2.91 22.59
N ARG A 210 21.49 -2.41 23.78
CA ARG A 210 21.82 -1.04 24.22
C ARG A 210 23.28 -0.64 24.05
N ASP A 211 24.21 -1.61 24.24
CA ASP A 211 25.65 -1.36 24.16
C ASP A 211 26.15 -1.15 22.72
N PHE A 212 25.38 -1.65 21.75
CA PHE A 212 25.64 -1.45 20.32
C PHE A 212 24.74 -0.36 19.71
N MET A 213 23.48 -0.28 20.15
CA MET A 213 22.48 0.72 19.69
C MET A 213 22.44 1.93 20.62
N THR A 214 23.59 2.49 20.94
CA THR A 214 23.71 3.52 21.96
C THR A 214 22.88 4.77 21.64
N ALA A 215 22.95 5.28 20.41
CA ALA A 215 22.17 6.46 20.02
C ALA A 215 20.66 6.17 20.01
N ASP A 216 20.25 4.96 19.63
CA ASP A 216 18.83 4.58 19.67
C ASP A 216 18.34 4.47 21.12
N TYR A 217 19.14 3.85 22.00
CA TYR A 217 18.80 3.70 23.42
C TYR A 217 18.68 5.05 24.11
N GLU A 218 19.66 5.96 23.92
CA GLU A 218 19.66 7.31 24.48
C GLU A 218 18.43 8.09 24.01
N HIS A 219 18.13 8.07 22.71
CA HIS A 219 16.96 8.74 22.16
C HIS A 219 15.64 8.22 22.77
N TRP A 220 15.48 6.89 22.87
CA TRP A 220 14.28 6.28 23.46
C TRP A 220 14.15 6.59 24.95
N GLN A 221 15.27 6.64 25.65
CA GLN A 221 15.30 7.00 27.08
C GLN A 221 14.97 8.48 27.29
N GLU A 222 15.57 9.38 26.53
CA GLU A 222 15.35 10.82 26.61
C GLU A 222 13.88 11.18 26.35
N LEU A 223 13.27 10.64 25.32
CA LEU A 223 11.87 10.86 24.98
C LEU A 223 10.90 10.01 25.80
N GLY A 224 11.40 9.10 26.64
CA GLY A 224 10.56 8.22 27.46
C GLY A 224 9.78 7.19 26.67
N LEU A 225 10.19 6.84 25.44
CA LEU A 225 9.47 5.94 24.53
C LEU A 225 9.36 4.50 25.07
N PHE A 226 10.23 4.13 26.02
CA PHE A 226 10.17 2.83 26.72
C PHE A 226 9.04 2.73 27.74
N LYS A 227 8.43 3.84 28.16
CA LYS A 227 7.48 3.87 29.27
C LYS A 227 6.15 3.23 28.92
N SER A 228 5.57 3.59 27.80
CA SER A 228 4.33 3.02 27.31
C SER A 228 4.12 3.31 25.82
N PHE A 229 3.20 2.56 25.21
CA PHE A 229 2.79 2.76 23.83
C PHE A 229 2.15 4.14 23.60
N GLU A 230 1.38 4.67 24.56
CA GLU A 230 0.76 5.99 24.47
C GLU A 230 1.82 7.10 24.40
N VAL A 231 2.92 6.96 25.15
CA VAL A 231 4.06 7.89 25.05
C VAL A 231 4.71 7.79 23.69
N TYR A 232 4.92 6.56 23.20
CA TYR A 232 5.53 6.30 21.89
C TYR A 232 4.72 6.95 20.74
N VAL A 233 3.39 6.82 20.75
CA VAL A 233 2.52 7.41 19.72
C VAL A 233 2.12 8.87 20.00
N GLY A 234 2.70 9.50 21.00
CA GLY A 234 2.47 10.90 21.32
C GLY A 234 1.06 11.19 21.88
N GLN A 235 0.34 10.17 22.32
CA GLN A 235 -1.04 10.33 22.85
C GLN A 235 -1.06 10.80 24.32
N SER A 236 0.06 10.75 25.04
CA SER A 236 0.14 11.18 26.44
C SER A 236 0.11 12.71 26.64
N ARG A 237 0.06 13.50 25.58
CA ARG A 237 0.17 14.97 25.63
C ARG A 237 -1.08 15.76 25.28
N SER A 238 -2.28 15.21 25.33
CA SER A 238 -3.50 16.04 25.34
C SER A 238 -4.78 15.22 25.36
N THR A 239 -5.44 15.16 26.48
CA THR A 239 -6.88 14.82 26.59
C THR A 239 -7.80 15.99 26.21
N ALA A 240 -7.28 17.06 25.64
CA ALA A 240 -8.03 18.31 25.42
C ALA A 240 -8.46 18.58 23.96
N ALA A 241 -8.09 17.76 22.98
CA ALA A 241 -8.41 18.01 21.57
C ALA A 241 -9.00 16.80 20.82
N MET A 242 -9.69 15.89 21.51
CA MET A 242 -10.51 14.88 20.83
C MET A 242 -11.89 15.44 20.55
N GLY A 243 -11.99 16.30 19.55
CA GLY A 243 -13.27 16.58 18.90
C GLY A 243 -13.73 15.29 18.23
N SER A 244 -14.85 14.74 18.69
CA SER A 244 -15.53 13.63 18.05
C SER A 244 -15.90 14.00 16.62
N ILE A 245 -15.16 13.45 15.65
CA ILE A 245 -15.58 13.48 14.25
C ILE A 245 -16.65 12.40 14.12
N PRO A 246 -17.86 12.71 13.59
CA PRO A 246 -18.80 11.67 13.23
C PRO A 246 -18.09 10.76 12.19
N PRO A 247 -18.27 9.44 12.28
CA PRO A 247 -17.70 8.52 11.32
C PRO A 247 -18.35 8.79 9.96
N THR A 248 -17.68 9.53 9.08
CA THR A 248 -17.90 9.33 7.66
C THR A 248 -17.44 7.91 7.40
N GLU A 249 -18.34 7.06 6.98
CA GLU A 249 -18.11 5.65 6.71
C GLU A 249 -16.93 5.48 5.73
N ARG A 250 -15.73 5.42 6.27
CA ARG A 250 -14.57 4.89 5.57
C ARG A 250 -14.48 3.42 5.97
N ARG A 251 -15.03 2.55 5.15
CA ARG A 251 -14.65 1.14 5.16
C ARG A 251 -13.19 1.05 4.71
N GLU A 252 -12.26 1.14 5.66
CA GLU A 252 -10.92 0.61 5.41
C GLU A 252 -11.04 -0.91 5.33
N PRO A 253 -10.43 -1.56 4.31
CA PRO A 253 -10.33 -3.01 4.32
C PRO A 253 -9.40 -3.39 5.48
N ARG A 254 -9.96 -3.98 6.53
CA ARG A 254 -9.21 -4.69 7.57
C ARG A 254 -8.37 -5.78 6.90
N PRO A 255 -7.09 -5.96 7.26
CA PRO A 255 -6.43 -7.22 6.99
C PRO A 255 -7.06 -8.26 7.93
N ALA A 256 -8.07 -8.97 7.44
CA ALA A 256 -8.68 -10.06 8.17
C ALA A 256 -7.72 -11.26 8.16
N ALA A 257 -7.54 -11.88 9.32
CA ALA A 257 -7.15 -13.27 9.37
C ALA A 257 -8.17 -14.07 8.55
N ALA A 258 -7.75 -15.12 7.85
CA ALA A 258 -8.60 -15.86 6.91
C ALA A 258 -9.92 -16.40 7.53
N GLU A 259 -10.00 -16.49 8.85
CA GLU A 259 -11.20 -16.88 9.60
C GLU A 259 -12.19 -15.73 9.86
N GLU A 260 -11.77 -14.45 9.79
CA GLU A 260 -12.66 -13.29 9.98
C GLU A 260 -13.27 -12.76 8.68
N LEU A 261 -12.81 -13.20 7.51
CA LEU A 261 -13.34 -12.79 6.20
C LEU A 261 -14.72 -13.36 5.91
N PHE A 262 -15.11 -14.42 6.61
CA PHE A 262 -16.42 -15.06 6.43
C PHE A 262 -17.02 -15.38 7.80
N PRO A 263 -17.83 -14.49 8.42
CA PRO A 263 -18.58 -14.86 9.59
C PRO A 263 -19.50 -16.04 9.22
N GLY A 264 -19.31 -17.15 9.93
CA GLY A 264 -20.19 -18.30 9.80
C GLY A 264 -21.61 -17.92 10.21
N GLY A 265 -22.47 -17.77 9.25
CA GLY A 265 -23.87 -17.51 9.53
C GLY A 265 -24.57 -16.86 8.35
N ASP A 266 -25.62 -17.52 7.92
CA ASP A 266 -26.67 -17.17 6.99
C ASP A 266 -26.27 -17.05 5.51
N GLN A 267 -26.72 -18.04 4.78
CA GLN A 267 -26.79 -18.09 3.34
C GLN A 267 -27.40 -16.79 2.80
N ALA A 268 -26.56 -15.90 2.27
CA ALA A 268 -27.04 -14.89 1.36
C ALA A 268 -27.77 -15.65 0.24
N LYS A 269 -29.06 -15.44 0.10
CA LYS A 269 -29.85 -16.03 -0.99
C LYS A 269 -29.28 -15.53 -2.29
N ALA A 270 -28.64 -16.42 -3.05
CA ALA A 270 -28.15 -16.14 -4.39
C ALA A 270 -29.30 -15.57 -5.23
N GLN A 271 -29.02 -14.55 -6.02
CA GLN A 271 -29.99 -14.06 -6.99
C GLN A 271 -30.24 -15.13 -8.05
N PRO A 272 -31.44 -15.23 -8.63
CA PRO A 272 -31.71 -16.23 -9.64
C PRO A 272 -30.75 -16.08 -10.83
N GLY A 273 -29.89 -17.11 -11.02
CA GLY A 273 -28.88 -17.14 -12.09
C GLY A 273 -27.41 -17.06 -11.65
N GLU A 274 -27.12 -16.72 -10.39
CA GLU A 274 -25.75 -16.73 -9.86
C GLU A 274 -25.37 -18.13 -9.34
N PRO A 275 -24.10 -18.58 -9.62
CA PRO A 275 -23.63 -19.86 -9.11
C PRO A 275 -23.56 -19.83 -7.58
N ALA A 276 -24.15 -20.85 -6.94
CA ALA A 276 -24.15 -20.99 -5.48
C ALA A 276 -22.85 -21.63 -4.98
N THR A 277 -22.16 -22.40 -5.83
CA THR A 277 -20.95 -23.14 -5.51
C THR A 277 -19.84 -22.90 -6.54
N THR A 278 -18.60 -23.17 -6.15
CA THR A 278 -17.46 -23.05 -7.07
C THR A 278 -17.53 -24.10 -8.18
N ARG A 279 -18.09 -25.27 -7.90
CA ARG A 279 -18.32 -26.28 -8.92
C ARG A 279 -19.29 -25.79 -9.99
N GLU A 280 -20.47 -25.30 -9.59
CA GLU A 280 -21.44 -24.70 -10.51
C GLU A 280 -20.84 -23.56 -11.35
N LEU A 281 -20.03 -22.70 -10.71
CA LEU A 281 -19.31 -21.64 -11.41
C LEU A 281 -18.45 -22.20 -12.55
N LEU A 282 -17.59 -23.19 -12.25
CA LEU A 282 -16.68 -23.75 -13.25
C LEU A 282 -17.45 -24.50 -14.37
N GLU A 283 -18.55 -25.16 -14.06
CA GLU A 283 -19.45 -25.82 -15.03
C GLU A 283 -20.12 -24.79 -15.96
N MET A 284 -20.42 -23.61 -15.43
CA MET A 284 -21.07 -22.55 -16.20
C MET A 284 -20.08 -21.75 -17.05
N MET A 285 -18.81 -21.65 -16.67
CA MET A 285 -17.81 -20.83 -17.35
C MET A 285 -17.75 -21.03 -18.89
N PRO A 286 -17.85 -22.26 -19.44
CA PRO A 286 -17.85 -22.44 -20.88
C PRO A 286 -18.90 -21.63 -21.64
N ARG A 287 -20.04 -21.34 -21.02
CA ARG A 287 -21.14 -20.56 -21.62
C ARG A 287 -20.83 -19.06 -21.72
N TYR A 288 -19.89 -18.58 -20.94
CA TYR A 288 -19.49 -17.18 -20.87
C TYR A 288 -18.13 -16.91 -21.54
N LEU A 289 -17.62 -17.89 -22.32
CA LEU A 289 -16.39 -17.71 -23.05
C LEU A 289 -16.57 -16.60 -24.12
N ASN A 290 -15.67 -15.63 -24.12
CA ASN A 290 -15.58 -14.64 -25.17
C ASN A 290 -14.84 -15.24 -26.38
N PRO A 291 -15.54 -15.52 -27.51
CA PRO A 291 -14.92 -16.18 -28.65
C PRO A 291 -13.80 -15.37 -29.29
N ALA A 292 -13.91 -14.03 -29.27
CA ALA A 292 -12.88 -13.15 -29.83
C ALA A 292 -11.58 -13.18 -29.01
N ALA A 293 -11.70 -13.22 -27.67
CA ALA A 293 -10.56 -13.36 -26.78
C ALA A 293 -9.93 -14.76 -26.81
N ALA A 294 -10.70 -15.78 -27.15
CA ALA A 294 -10.26 -17.17 -27.28
C ALA A 294 -9.70 -17.51 -28.65
N GLN A 295 -9.74 -16.61 -29.64
CA GLN A 295 -9.28 -16.89 -30.98
C GLN A 295 -7.77 -17.25 -31.00
N GLY A 296 -7.47 -18.43 -31.55
CA GLY A 296 -6.09 -18.95 -31.64
C GLY A 296 -5.49 -19.40 -30.30
N LEU A 297 -6.28 -19.41 -29.21
CA LEU A 297 -5.84 -19.91 -27.92
C LEU A 297 -6.16 -21.41 -27.81
N THR A 298 -5.12 -22.21 -27.49
CA THR A 298 -5.27 -23.59 -27.02
C THR A 298 -4.64 -23.68 -25.64
N ALA A 299 -5.44 -23.88 -24.59
CA ALA A 299 -4.95 -23.92 -23.21
C ALA A 299 -5.86 -24.77 -22.31
N THR A 300 -5.25 -25.43 -21.33
CA THR A 300 -5.92 -26.21 -20.29
C THR A 300 -5.68 -25.56 -18.94
N TYR A 301 -6.77 -25.12 -18.29
CA TYR A 301 -6.79 -24.53 -16.96
C TYR A 301 -7.29 -25.57 -15.95
N GLN A 302 -6.43 -26.03 -15.06
CA GLN A 302 -6.81 -26.92 -13.99
C GLN A 302 -7.08 -26.14 -12.69
N PHE A 303 -8.14 -26.50 -12.00
CA PHE A 303 -8.52 -25.97 -10.70
C PHE A 303 -8.42 -27.06 -9.64
N GLU A 304 -7.60 -26.83 -8.62
CA GLU A 304 -7.53 -27.63 -7.40
C GLU A 304 -8.23 -26.84 -6.30
N VAL A 305 -9.50 -27.19 -6.08
CA VAL A 305 -10.37 -26.47 -5.15
C VAL A 305 -10.30 -27.11 -3.77
N SER A 306 -10.21 -26.29 -2.72
CA SER A 306 -10.16 -26.70 -1.31
C SER A 306 -11.13 -25.88 -0.46
N GLY A 307 -11.25 -26.18 0.84
CA GLY A 307 -12.10 -25.45 1.76
C GLY A 307 -13.51 -26.01 1.84
N ARG A 308 -14.54 -25.19 1.63
CA ARG A 308 -15.95 -25.60 1.71
C ARG A 308 -16.32 -26.66 0.68
N GLU A 309 -15.65 -26.68 -0.44
CA GLU A 309 -15.71 -27.70 -1.48
C GLU A 309 -14.31 -28.23 -1.72
N THR A 310 -14.18 -29.51 -1.97
CA THR A 310 -12.86 -30.11 -2.31
C THR A 310 -13.01 -30.98 -3.54
N PHE A 311 -12.42 -30.53 -4.65
CA PHE A 311 -12.43 -31.25 -5.92
C PHE A 311 -11.35 -30.73 -6.85
N THR A 312 -11.09 -31.49 -7.91
CA THR A 312 -10.26 -31.06 -9.04
C THR A 312 -11.12 -31.09 -10.31
N ALA A 313 -10.99 -30.03 -11.11
CA ALA A 313 -11.64 -29.96 -12.42
C ALA A 313 -10.75 -29.18 -13.39
N HIS A 314 -11.01 -29.27 -14.69
CA HIS A 314 -10.28 -28.48 -15.65
C HIS A 314 -11.17 -27.97 -16.79
N LEU A 315 -10.77 -26.83 -17.34
CA LEU A 315 -11.34 -26.22 -18.53
C LEU A 315 -10.35 -26.36 -19.68
N VAL A 316 -10.80 -26.90 -20.81
CA VAL A 316 -10.03 -26.93 -22.05
C VAL A 316 -10.58 -25.88 -22.99
N ILE A 317 -9.72 -24.96 -23.42
CA ILE A 317 -10.02 -23.95 -24.42
C ILE A 317 -9.29 -24.35 -25.71
N ALA A 318 -10.06 -24.57 -26.77
CA ALA A 318 -9.54 -24.87 -28.10
C ALA A 318 -10.57 -24.44 -29.16
N ASP A 319 -10.09 -24.00 -30.32
CA ASP A 319 -10.92 -23.64 -31.47
C ASP A 319 -12.04 -22.60 -31.13
N GLY A 320 -11.75 -21.68 -30.19
CA GLY A 320 -12.71 -20.66 -29.76
C GLY A 320 -13.85 -21.19 -28.88
N GLN A 321 -13.73 -22.39 -28.35
CA GLN A 321 -14.69 -23.03 -27.45
C GLN A 321 -14.02 -23.40 -26.12
N ALA A 322 -14.81 -23.47 -25.06
CA ALA A 322 -14.38 -24.01 -23.78
C ALA A 322 -15.22 -25.24 -23.43
N THR A 323 -14.58 -26.22 -22.80
CA THR A 323 -15.25 -27.41 -22.26
C THR A 323 -14.80 -27.63 -20.82
N PHE A 324 -15.76 -28.00 -19.97
CA PHE A 324 -15.52 -28.37 -18.58
C PHE A 324 -15.36 -29.88 -18.43
N HIS A 325 -14.41 -30.30 -17.62
CA HIS A 325 -14.16 -31.70 -17.30
C HIS A 325 -13.91 -31.86 -15.80
N GLU A 326 -14.48 -32.89 -15.20
CA GLU A 326 -14.13 -33.28 -13.84
C GLU A 326 -12.79 -34.01 -13.78
N GLY A 327 -12.09 -33.85 -12.65
CA GLY A 327 -10.80 -34.49 -12.41
C GLY A 327 -9.60 -33.71 -12.96
N PRO A 328 -8.40 -34.24 -12.73
CA PRO A 328 -7.16 -33.61 -13.19
C PRO A 328 -6.98 -33.78 -14.70
N ALA A 329 -6.32 -32.82 -15.32
CA ALA A 329 -5.87 -32.91 -16.70
C ALA A 329 -4.49 -33.58 -16.77
N ASP A 330 -4.22 -34.31 -17.87
CA ASP A 330 -2.91 -34.95 -18.06
C ASP A 330 -1.75 -33.95 -18.17
N LYS A 331 -1.97 -32.84 -18.84
CA LYS A 331 -0.95 -31.78 -19.07
C LYS A 331 -1.59 -30.40 -19.02
N PRO A 332 -1.92 -29.89 -17.84
CA PRO A 332 -2.46 -28.53 -17.71
C PRO A 332 -1.39 -27.48 -18.03
N ASN A 333 -1.78 -26.42 -18.76
CA ASN A 333 -0.91 -25.27 -18.99
C ASN A 333 -0.80 -24.38 -17.76
N ILE A 334 -1.85 -24.36 -16.95
CA ILE A 334 -1.91 -23.63 -15.68
C ILE A 334 -2.72 -24.43 -14.66
N ILE A 335 -2.26 -24.45 -13.40
CA ILE A 335 -2.96 -25.03 -12.26
C ILE A 335 -3.27 -23.90 -11.27
N ILE A 336 -4.52 -23.74 -10.92
CA ILE A 336 -5.01 -22.74 -9.96
C ILE A 336 -5.45 -23.47 -8.70
N LYS A 337 -4.71 -23.29 -7.60
CA LYS A 337 -5.00 -23.87 -6.28
C LYS A 337 -5.69 -22.83 -5.43
N THR A 338 -6.98 -23.02 -5.13
CA THR A 338 -7.80 -22.00 -4.51
C THR A 338 -8.79 -22.59 -3.49
N PRO A 339 -9.05 -21.91 -2.36
CA PRO A 339 -10.25 -22.16 -1.58
C PRO A 339 -11.50 -21.86 -2.41
N ALA A 340 -12.56 -22.65 -2.25
CA ALA A 340 -13.82 -22.49 -2.97
C ALA A 340 -14.43 -21.09 -2.77
N GLU A 341 -14.46 -20.65 -1.52
CA GLU A 341 -14.98 -19.34 -1.13
C GLU A 341 -14.23 -18.17 -1.76
N VAL A 342 -12.91 -18.29 -1.92
CA VAL A 342 -12.08 -17.26 -2.55
C VAL A 342 -12.41 -17.14 -4.05
N TRP A 343 -12.48 -18.29 -4.76
CA TRP A 343 -12.76 -18.28 -6.18
C TRP A 343 -14.16 -17.79 -6.50
N LEU A 344 -15.15 -18.19 -5.67
CA LEU A 344 -16.52 -17.73 -5.81
C LEU A 344 -16.67 -16.23 -5.53
N ALA A 345 -15.99 -15.70 -4.52
CA ALA A 345 -15.96 -14.26 -4.21
C ALA A 345 -15.33 -13.43 -5.34
N ILE A 346 -14.28 -13.96 -6.00
CA ILE A 346 -13.68 -13.33 -7.17
C ILE A 346 -14.69 -13.26 -8.33
N ALA A 347 -15.37 -14.37 -8.61
CA ALA A 347 -16.37 -14.42 -9.68
C ALA A 347 -17.57 -13.48 -9.44
N ARG A 348 -17.97 -13.31 -8.19
CA ARG A 348 -19.04 -12.38 -7.78
C ARG A 348 -18.58 -10.93 -7.68
N LYS A 349 -17.34 -10.61 -8.04
CA LYS A 349 -16.76 -9.28 -7.90
C LYS A 349 -16.71 -8.73 -6.45
N GLU A 350 -16.89 -9.61 -5.46
CA GLU A 350 -16.78 -9.31 -4.02
C GLU A 350 -15.31 -9.21 -3.58
N LEU A 351 -14.40 -9.87 -4.33
CA LEU A 351 -12.96 -9.88 -4.10
C LEU A 351 -12.23 -9.62 -5.42
N ASP A 352 -11.26 -8.71 -5.41
CA ASP A 352 -10.41 -8.48 -6.58
C ASP A 352 -9.44 -9.65 -6.76
N GLY A 353 -9.52 -10.34 -7.90
CA GLY A 353 -8.73 -11.54 -8.18
C GLY A 353 -7.23 -11.33 -8.17
N THR A 354 -6.77 -10.13 -8.54
CA THR A 354 -5.35 -9.79 -8.52
C THR A 354 -4.85 -9.59 -7.10
N SER A 355 -5.64 -8.87 -6.29
CA SER A 355 -5.35 -8.69 -4.86
C SER A 355 -5.36 -10.03 -4.10
N ALA A 356 -6.28 -10.93 -4.42
CA ALA A 356 -6.35 -12.27 -3.84
C ALA A 356 -5.11 -13.13 -4.19
N PHE A 357 -4.65 -13.08 -5.43
CA PHE A 357 -3.44 -13.77 -5.86
C PHE A 357 -2.20 -13.26 -5.12
N LEU A 358 -2.03 -11.95 -5.05
CA LEU A 358 -0.84 -11.33 -4.48
C LEU A 358 -0.79 -11.41 -2.95
N SER A 359 -1.96 -11.48 -2.29
CA SER A 359 -2.05 -11.77 -0.85
C SER A 359 -1.94 -13.26 -0.53
N GLY A 360 -1.74 -14.12 -1.56
CA GLY A 360 -1.53 -15.55 -1.38
C GLY A 360 -2.79 -16.35 -1.01
N GLN A 361 -3.98 -15.77 -1.22
CA GLN A 361 -5.25 -16.44 -0.96
C GLN A 361 -5.51 -17.60 -1.94
N PHE A 362 -4.88 -17.56 -3.11
CA PHE A 362 -4.76 -18.71 -3.99
C PHE A 362 -3.38 -18.74 -4.65
N ARG A 363 -3.01 -19.86 -5.23
CA ARG A 363 -1.68 -20.10 -5.82
C ARG A 363 -1.81 -20.62 -7.24
N ILE A 364 -0.75 -20.38 -8.03
CA ILE A 364 -0.68 -20.78 -9.42
C ILE A 364 0.58 -21.59 -9.67
N GLN A 365 0.46 -22.58 -10.55
CA GLN A 365 1.56 -23.32 -11.13
C GLN A 365 1.41 -23.33 -12.66
N GLY A 366 2.45 -23.00 -13.43
CA GLY A 366 2.44 -22.99 -14.88
C GLY A 366 2.46 -21.57 -15.45
N ASP A 367 1.80 -21.35 -16.59
CA ASP A 367 1.85 -20.09 -17.33
C ASP A 367 1.00 -18.98 -16.70
N LEU A 368 1.67 -18.02 -16.07
CA LEU A 368 1.03 -16.86 -15.46
C LEU A 368 0.29 -15.97 -16.48
N GLY A 369 0.75 -15.95 -17.75
CA GLY A 369 0.07 -15.19 -18.81
C GLY A 369 -1.35 -15.68 -19.06
N LEU A 370 -1.62 -16.97 -18.81
CA LEU A 370 -2.96 -17.54 -18.91
C LEU A 370 -3.88 -17.07 -17.78
N LEU A 371 -3.36 -16.79 -16.56
CA LEU A 371 -4.18 -16.20 -15.52
C LEU A 371 -4.67 -14.81 -15.91
N VAL A 372 -3.79 -13.99 -16.47
CA VAL A 372 -4.17 -12.63 -16.92
C VAL A 372 -5.24 -12.71 -18.01
N LYS A 373 -5.11 -13.66 -18.93
CA LYS A 373 -6.11 -13.89 -19.98
C LYS A 373 -7.46 -14.37 -19.46
N LEU A 374 -7.49 -15.06 -18.32
CA LEU A 374 -8.74 -15.60 -17.76
C LEU A 374 -9.79 -14.49 -17.57
N LYS A 375 -9.36 -13.29 -17.18
CA LYS A 375 -10.22 -12.12 -16.99
C LYS A 375 -10.87 -11.65 -18.30
N THR A 376 -10.19 -11.76 -19.41
CA THR A 376 -10.72 -11.36 -20.74
C THR A 376 -11.47 -12.48 -21.43
N LEU A 377 -11.17 -13.73 -21.07
CA LEU A 377 -11.83 -14.91 -21.63
C LEU A 377 -13.24 -15.12 -21.10
N PHE A 378 -13.51 -14.72 -19.85
CA PHE A 378 -14.78 -14.95 -19.16
C PHE A 378 -15.29 -13.64 -18.53
N THR A 379 -15.52 -12.63 -19.38
CA THR A 379 -16.18 -11.37 -18.97
C THR A 379 -17.62 -11.36 -19.45
N ASP A 380 -18.50 -10.82 -18.60
CA ASP A 380 -19.88 -10.44 -18.99
C ASP A 380 -19.85 -9.35 -20.08
#